data_c380139bb6b67debf7ebca8e5eb2e29a
#
_entry.id   c380139bb6b67debf7ebca8e5eb2e29a
#
_cell.length_a   1.000
_cell.length_b   1.000
_cell.length_c   1.000
_cell.angle_alpha   90.00
_cell.angle_beta   90.00
_cell.angle_gamma   90.00
#
_symmetry.space_group_name_H-M   'P 1'
#
loop_
_entity.id
_entity.type
_entity.pdbx_description
1 polymer ?
#
loop_
_entity_poly.entity_id
_entity_poly.type
_entity_poly.pdbx_seq_one_letter_code
_entity_poly.pdbx_strand_id
1 'polypeptide(L)'
;MDDIEAVFNRKDMTFEEAVQYFKERVPVTASVFYSIAEKYRGLAFTVGGYTKAQILKRFYDELLAALEDGNTLTEFRSNMNEFLESEGYEGLDPLQADNIFRTNIQTAYNVGHYEQMTDPGVKRLRPYWQYDAVNDAHTRPSHLLMDGRVFPADS
;
A
#
# COMPACT_ATOMS: atom_id res chain seq x y z
N MET A 1 7.44 -14.85 31.03
CA MET A 1 6.92 -15.58 29.85
C MET A 1 5.96 -14.74 29.04
N ASP A 2 5.29 -13.77 29.67
CA ASP A 2 4.31 -12.88 29.04
C ASP A 2 4.90 -11.82 28.09
N ASP A 3 6.17 -11.45 28.25
CA ASP A 3 6.83 -10.44 27.40
C ASP A 3 7.18 -10.93 25.98
N ILE A 4 7.29 -12.23 25.77
CA ILE A 4 7.63 -12.81 24.47
C ILE A 4 6.39 -12.90 23.58
N GLU A 5 5.22 -13.18 24.14
CA GLU A 5 3.96 -13.18 23.40
C GLU A 5 3.55 -11.77 22.96
N ALA A 6 3.83 -10.74 23.75
CA ALA A 6 3.62 -9.34 23.39
C ALA A 6 4.49 -8.91 22.19
N VAL A 7 5.73 -9.38 22.13
CA VAL A 7 6.65 -9.11 21.01
C VAL A 7 6.19 -9.77 19.70
N PHE A 8 5.46 -10.90 19.78
CA PHE A 8 4.94 -11.61 18.60
C PHE A 8 3.49 -11.24 18.24
N ASN A 9 2.80 -10.50 19.08
CA ASN A 9 1.46 -10.02 18.77
C ASN A 9 1.55 -8.76 17.91
N ARG A 10 1.86 -8.95 16.61
CA ARG A 10 2.11 -7.91 15.61
C ARG A 10 0.93 -6.97 15.31
N LYS A 11 -0.18 -7.07 16.02
CA LYS A 11 -1.30 -6.14 15.89
C LYS A 11 -0.95 -4.71 16.31
N ASP A 12 0.08 -4.54 17.14
CA ASP A 12 0.47 -3.23 17.67
C ASP A 12 1.69 -2.60 16.97
N MET A 13 2.23 -3.24 15.93
CA MET A 13 3.34 -2.68 15.14
C MET A 13 2.80 -2.03 13.86
N THR A 14 2.34 -0.81 14.01
CA THR A 14 2.02 0.06 12.88
C THR A 14 3.30 0.38 12.12
N PHE A 15 3.30 0.16 10.80
CA PHE A 15 4.39 0.59 9.94
C PHE A 15 4.23 2.09 9.63
N GLU A 16 4.79 2.94 10.47
CA GLU A 16 4.54 4.38 10.48
C GLU A 16 4.82 5.05 9.12
N GLU A 17 5.89 4.67 8.43
CA GLU A 17 6.25 5.24 7.14
C GLU A 17 5.20 4.90 6.06
N ALA A 18 4.65 3.69 6.07
CA ALA A 18 3.57 3.31 5.16
C ALA A 18 2.28 4.09 5.45
N VAL A 19 1.95 4.27 6.73
CA VAL A 19 0.80 5.08 7.17
C VAL A 19 0.99 6.53 6.77
N GLN A 20 2.16 7.11 7.02
CA GLN A 20 2.47 8.50 6.68
C GLN A 20 2.37 8.75 5.18
N TYR A 21 2.96 7.87 4.36
CA TYR A 21 2.83 7.94 2.91
C TYR A 21 1.36 7.95 2.47
N PHE A 22 0.54 7.08 3.06
CA PHE A 22 -0.87 7.00 2.68
C PHE A 22 -1.65 8.25 3.13
N LYS A 23 -1.36 8.80 4.32
CA LYS A 23 -1.97 10.04 4.84
C LYS A 23 -1.72 11.26 3.98
N GLU A 24 -0.60 11.33 3.29
CA GLU A 24 -0.26 12.44 2.40
C GLU A 24 -1.05 12.42 1.08
N ARG A 25 -1.73 11.32 0.77
CA ARG A 25 -2.51 11.20 -0.47
C ARG A 25 -3.87 11.87 -0.37
N VAL A 26 -4.28 12.52 -1.44
CA VAL A 26 -5.56 13.23 -1.54
C VAL A 26 -6.52 12.46 -2.44
N PRO A 27 -7.73 12.11 -1.97
CA PRO A 27 -8.75 11.49 -2.80
C PRO A 27 -9.19 12.40 -3.94
N VAL A 28 -9.05 11.93 -5.17
CA VAL A 28 -9.44 12.64 -6.39
C VAL A 28 -10.17 11.71 -7.36
N THR A 29 -10.96 12.27 -8.26
CA THR A 29 -11.59 11.47 -9.32
C THR A 29 -10.55 10.98 -10.33
N ALA A 30 -10.85 9.90 -11.06
CA ALA A 30 -9.97 9.38 -12.10
C ALA A 30 -9.62 10.43 -13.17
N SER A 31 -10.59 11.26 -13.58
CA SER A 31 -10.34 12.34 -14.55
C SER A 31 -9.32 13.37 -14.03
N VAL A 32 -9.41 13.75 -12.76
CA VAL A 32 -8.42 14.64 -12.10
C VAL A 32 -7.08 13.94 -12.00
N PHE A 33 -7.05 12.68 -11.55
CA PHE A 33 -5.82 11.89 -11.44
C PHE A 33 -5.01 11.84 -12.74
N TYR A 34 -5.67 11.60 -13.88
CA TYR A 34 -4.99 11.57 -15.17
C TYR A 34 -4.67 12.94 -15.75
N SER A 35 -5.32 14.02 -15.28
CA SER A 35 -5.04 15.38 -15.71
C SER A 35 -3.85 16.04 -15.00
N ILE A 36 -3.50 15.60 -13.78
CA ILE A 36 -2.36 16.15 -13.06
C ILE A 36 -1.03 15.63 -13.59
N ALA A 37 0.01 16.44 -13.46
CA ALA A 37 1.35 16.05 -13.89
C ALA A 37 1.82 14.79 -13.15
N GLU A 38 2.53 13.92 -13.88
CA GLU A 38 2.95 12.60 -13.39
C GLU A 38 3.68 12.65 -12.03
N LYS A 39 4.53 13.67 -11.84
CA LYS A 39 5.28 13.87 -10.59
C LYS A 39 4.40 14.08 -9.34
N TYR A 40 3.12 14.47 -9.52
CA TYR A 40 2.17 14.67 -8.41
C TYR A 40 1.21 13.50 -8.21
N ARG A 41 1.21 12.51 -9.12
CA ARG A 41 0.30 11.35 -9.00
C ARG A 41 0.53 10.52 -7.75
N GLY A 42 1.76 10.52 -7.23
CA GLY A 42 2.07 9.87 -5.94
C GLY A 42 1.30 10.46 -4.75
N LEU A 43 0.91 11.74 -4.83
CA LEU A 43 0.12 12.43 -3.81
C LEU A 43 -1.40 12.32 -4.03
N ALA A 44 -1.84 11.62 -5.08
CA ALA A 44 -3.25 11.44 -5.39
C ALA A 44 -3.70 10.01 -5.11
N PHE A 45 -4.93 9.88 -4.62
CA PHE A 45 -5.61 8.60 -4.45
C PHE A 45 -6.86 8.58 -5.33
N THR A 46 -7.08 7.51 -6.06
CA THR A 46 -8.31 7.31 -6.84
C THR A 46 -8.69 5.84 -6.91
N VAL A 47 -9.99 5.59 -7.09
CA VAL A 47 -10.53 4.26 -7.38
C VAL A 47 -11.36 4.36 -8.65
N GLY A 48 -11.03 3.56 -9.66
CA GLY A 48 -11.74 3.53 -10.94
C GLY A 48 -13.21 3.17 -10.77
N GLY A 49 -14.07 3.81 -11.57
CA GLY A 49 -15.52 3.60 -11.52
C GLY A 49 -16.28 4.49 -10.54
N TYR A 50 -15.61 5.21 -9.66
CA TYR A 50 -16.26 6.09 -8.68
C TYR A 50 -15.87 7.55 -8.90
N THR A 51 -16.86 8.44 -8.91
CA THR A 51 -16.70 9.88 -9.17
C THR A 51 -17.13 10.76 -7.99
N LYS A 52 -17.94 10.22 -7.07
CA LYS A 52 -18.39 10.97 -5.89
C LYS A 52 -17.27 11.07 -4.86
N ALA A 53 -16.95 12.28 -4.43
CA ALA A 53 -15.89 12.55 -3.46
C ALA A 53 -16.07 11.77 -2.14
N GLN A 54 -17.30 11.65 -1.65
CA GLN A 54 -17.62 10.91 -0.42
C GLN A 54 -17.30 9.40 -0.53
N ILE A 55 -17.51 8.80 -1.72
CA ILE A 55 -17.18 7.38 -1.94
C ILE A 55 -15.67 7.19 -1.99
N LEU A 56 -14.94 8.05 -2.73
CA LEU A 56 -13.49 8.01 -2.78
C LEU A 56 -12.88 8.24 -1.40
N LYS A 57 -13.45 9.17 -0.63
CA LYS A 57 -13.02 9.37 0.76
C LYS A 57 -13.26 8.13 1.62
N ARG A 58 -14.40 7.44 1.48
CA ARG A 58 -14.67 6.21 2.23
C ARG A 58 -13.68 5.10 1.90
N PHE A 59 -13.36 4.89 0.63
CA PHE A 59 -12.29 3.96 0.23
C PHE A 59 -10.95 4.31 0.89
N TYR A 60 -10.61 5.61 0.87
CA TYR A 60 -9.39 6.10 1.50
C TYR A 60 -9.38 5.82 3.01
N ASP A 61 -10.46 6.14 3.72
CA ASP A 61 -10.57 5.97 5.17
C ASP A 61 -10.47 4.48 5.57
N GLU A 62 -11.11 3.58 4.83
CA GLU A 62 -11.05 2.13 5.09
C GLU A 62 -9.66 1.53 4.82
N LEU A 63 -8.96 2.01 3.79
CA LEU A 63 -7.58 1.58 3.50
C LEU A 63 -6.60 2.15 4.54
N LEU A 64 -6.82 3.39 4.99
CA LEU A 64 -6.03 3.97 6.07
C LEU A 64 -6.22 3.19 7.37
N ALA A 65 -7.45 2.83 7.73
CA ALA A 65 -7.74 1.99 8.90
C ALA A 65 -7.06 0.60 8.78
N ALA A 66 -6.98 0.03 7.57
CA ALA A 66 -6.25 -1.21 7.37
C ALA A 66 -4.74 -1.07 7.65
N LEU A 67 -4.15 0.09 7.34
CA LEU A 67 -2.74 0.37 7.63
C LEU A 67 -2.50 0.69 9.11
N GLU A 68 -3.40 1.42 9.75
CA GLU A 68 -3.26 1.86 11.15
C GLU A 68 -3.66 0.77 12.15
N ASP A 69 -4.81 0.14 11.91
CA ASP A 69 -5.47 -0.78 12.85
C ASP A 69 -5.30 -2.25 12.46
N GLY A 70 -4.73 -2.52 11.28
CA GLY A 70 -4.53 -3.87 10.77
C GLY A 70 -5.81 -4.55 10.27
N ASN A 71 -6.81 -3.77 9.83
CA ASN A 71 -8.04 -4.32 9.28
C ASN A 71 -7.76 -5.23 8.08
N THR A 72 -8.45 -6.35 8.05
CA THR A 72 -8.28 -7.38 7.02
C THR A 72 -9.02 -7.02 5.72
N LEU A 73 -8.68 -7.70 4.63
CA LEU A 73 -9.42 -7.61 3.36
C LEU A 73 -10.93 -7.92 3.54
N THR A 74 -11.26 -8.88 4.42
CA THR A 74 -12.65 -9.26 4.70
C THR A 74 -13.41 -8.12 5.38
N GLU A 75 -12.82 -7.47 6.37
CA GLU A 75 -13.38 -6.31 7.06
C GLU A 75 -13.52 -5.13 6.10
N PHE A 76 -12.46 -4.80 5.35
CA PHE A 76 -12.52 -3.78 4.31
C PHE A 76 -13.68 -3.99 3.34
N ARG A 77 -13.82 -5.21 2.79
CA ARG A 77 -14.88 -5.53 1.85
C ARG A 77 -16.25 -5.41 2.49
N SER A 78 -16.45 -5.91 3.72
CA SER A 78 -17.72 -5.83 4.44
C SER A 78 -18.14 -4.39 4.67
N ASN A 79 -17.24 -3.56 5.19
CA ASN A 79 -17.49 -2.16 5.49
C ASN A 79 -17.79 -1.34 4.22
N MET A 80 -17.04 -1.61 3.14
CA MET A 80 -17.26 -0.94 1.86
C MET A 80 -18.59 -1.34 1.23
N ASN A 81 -18.97 -2.62 1.29
CA ASN A 81 -20.23 -3.09 0.71
C ASN A 81 -21.43 -2.48 1.43
N GLU A 82 -21.44 -2.48 2.76
CA GLU A 82 -22.47 -1.83 3.56
C GLU A 82 -22.64 -0.35 3.18
N PHE A 83 -21.52 0.36 3.06
CA PHE A 83 -21.53 1.77 2.67
C PHE A 83 -22.03 1.97 1.23
N LEU A 84 -21.49 1.22 0.26
CA LEU A 84 -21.88 1.34 -1.15
C LEU A 84 -23.36 1.05 -1.37
N GLU A 85 -23.90 0.01 -0.74
CA GLU A 85 -25.33 -0.33 -0.78
C GLU A 85 -26.20 0.79 -0.19
N SER A 86 -25.76 1.41 0.92
CA SER A 86 -26.47 2.56 1.50
C SER A 86 -26.50 3.79 0.58
N GLU A 87 -25.48 3.93 -0.29
CA GLU A 87 -25.39 4.99 -1.30
C GLU A 87 -26.05 4.61 -2.66
N GLY A 88 -26.70 3.44 -2.75
CA GLY A 88 -27.38 2.96 -3.93
C GLY A 88 -26.47 2.37 -5.01
N TYR A 89 -25.26 1.96 -4.64
CA TYR A 89 -24.34 1.24 -5.52
C TYR A 89 -24.36 -0.27 -5.25
N GLU A 90 -23.93 -1.04 -6.23
CA GLU A 90 -23.63 -2.45 -6.00
C GLU A 90 -22.38 -2.59 -5.13
N GLY A 91 -22.33 -3.61 -4.28
CA GLY A 91 -21.15 -3.94 -3.48
C GLY A 91 -19.97 -4.40 -4.36
N LEU A 92 -18.79 -4.37 -3.79
CA LEU A 92 -17.57 -4.87 -4.46
C LEU A 92 -17.64 -6.39 -4.63
N ASP A 93 -17.36 -6.87 -5.83
CA ASP A 93 -17.07 -8.30 -5.99
C ASP A 93 -15.73 -8.66 -5.31
N PRO A 94 -15.48 -9.98 -5.04
CA PRO A 94 -14.28 -10.41 -4.34
C PRO A 94 -12.97 -9.99 -5.02
N LEU A 95 -12.91 -10.06 -6.35
CA LEU A 95 -11.71 -9.74 -7.13
C LEU A 95 -11.45 -8.22 -7.12
N GLN A 96 -12.49 -7.43 -7.26
CA GLN A 96 -12.41 -5.97 -7.19
C GLN A 96 -11.93 -5.51 -5.82
N ALA A 97 -12.49 -6.05 -4.74
CA ALA A 97 -12.07 -5.75 -3.37
C ALA A 97 -10.60 -6.13 -3.14
N ASP A 98 -10.18 -7.33 -3.58
CA ASP A 98 -8.81 -7.80 -3.47
C ASP A 98 -7.83 -6.89 -4.21
N ASN A 99 -8.13 -6.52 -5.45
CA ASN A 99 -7.29 -5.64 -6.25
C ASN A 99 -7.13 -4.24 -5.63
N ILE A 100 -8.21 -3.63 -5.16
CA ILE A 100 -8.15 -2.31 -4.53
C ILE A 100 -7.33 -2.39 -3.24
N PHE A 101 -7.64 -3.35 -2.38
CA PHE A 101 -6.97 -3.51 -1.09
C PHE A 101 -5.48 -3.79 -1.27
N ARG A 102 -5.12 -4.86 -1.99
CA ARG A 102 -3.72 -5.28 -2.15
C ARG A 102 -2.88 -4.22 -2.84
N THR A 103 -3.38 -3.61 -3.92
CA THR A 103 -2.62 -2.59 -4.65
C THR A 103 -2.25 -1.42 -3.75
N ASN A 104 -3.19 -0.92 -2.96
CA ASN A 104 -2.96 0.24 -2.11
C ASN A 104 -2.10 -0.10 -0.88
N ILE A 105 -2.40 -1.19 -0.18
CA ILE A 105 -1.66 -1.62 1.00
C ILE A 105 -0.22 -1.97 0.62
N GLN A 106 -0.03 -2.76 -0.44
CA GLN A 106 1.31 -3.14 -0.88
C GLN A 106 2.13 -1.94 -1.37
N THR A 107 1.51 -0.99 -2.07
CA THR A 107 2.19 0.25 -2.47
C THR A 107 2.66 1.04 -1.26
N ALA A 108 1.79 1.21 -0.26
CA ALA A 108 2.15 1.93 0.97
C ALA A 108 3.31 1.25 1.70
N TYR A 109 3.29 -0.06 1.85
CA TYR A 109 4.39 -0.81 2.45
C TYR A 109 5.69 -0.71 1.65
N ASN A 110 5.63 -0.81 0.33
CA ASN A 110 6.81 -0.71 -0.53
C ASN A 110 7.46 0.68 -0.43
N VAL A 111 6.66 1.75 -0.42
CA VAL A 111 7.16 3.12 -0.25
C VAL A 111 7.76 3.30 1.13
N GLY A 112 7.07 2.86 2.19
CA GLY A 112 7.60 2.94 3.55
C GLY A 112 8.91 2.17 3.71
N HIS A 113 9.04 0.97 3.14
CA HIS A 113 10.32 0.24 3.13
C HIS A 113 11.42 1.00 2.37
N TYR A 114 11.08 1.61 1.23
CA TYR A 114 12.03 2.42 0.48
C TYR A 114 12.51 3.61 1.32
N GLU A 115 11.62 4.31 2.00
CA GLU A 115 11.96 5.42 2.88
C GLU A 115 12.89 4.98 4.02
N GLN A 116 12.58 3.87 4.70
CA GLN A 116 13.47 3.31 5.72
C GLN A 116 14.86 2.96 5.16
N MET A 117 14.92 2.30 4.01
CA MET A 117 16.18 1.89 3.38
C MET A 117 17.00 3.07 2.89
N THR A 118 16.37 4.20 2.56
CA THR A 118 17.03 5.42 2.08
C THR A 118 17.37 6.40 3.19
N ASP A 119 16.97 6.15 4.43
CA ASP A 119 17.36 6.96 5.59
C ASP A 119 18.91 7.06 5.70
N PRO A 120 19.47 8.26 5.89
CA PRO A 120 20.92 8.45 5.95
C PRO A 120 21.61 7.63 7.05
N GLY A 121 20.94 7.35 8.16
CA GLY A 121 21.46 6.51 9.24
C GLY A 121 21.53 5.05 8.84
N VAL A 122 20.47 4.55 8.17
CA VAL A 122 20.42 3.19 7.66
C VAL A 122 21.44 2.96 6.55
N LYS A 123 21.58 3.89 5.59
CA LYS A 123 22.57 3.81 4.52
C LYS A 123 24.01 3.72 5.03
N ARG A 124 24.34 4.42 6.12
CA ARG A 124 25.68 4.31 6.74
C ARG A 124 25.99 2.92 7.29
N LEU A 125 24.96 2.21 7.79
CA LEU A 125 25.10 0.87 8.35
C LEU A 125 24.93 -0.22 7.31
N ARG A 126 24.13 0.05 6.27
CA ARG A 126 23.78 -0.87 5.17
C ARG A 126 23.94 -0.17 3.83
N PRO A 127 25.17 0.04 3.36
CA PRO A 127 25.46 0.84 2.17
C PRO A 127 25.19 0.11 0.85
N TYR A 128 24.69 -1.13 0.90
CA TYR A 128 24.40 -1.93 -0.29
C TYR A 128 23.03 -2.56 -0.20
N TRP A 129 22.38 -2.68 -1.34
CA TRP A 129 21.13 -3.43 -1.55
C TRP A 129 21.40 -4.68 -2.39
N GLN A 130 20.75 -5.77 -2.04
CA GLN A 130 20.75 -6.98 -2.85
C GLN A 130 19.40 -7.13 -3.52
N TYR A 131 19.40 -7.39 -4.83
CA TYR A 131 18.18 -7.74 -5.54
C TYR A 131 17.80 -9.18 -5.22
N ASP A 132 16.57 -9.39 -4.79
CA ASP A 132 16.03 -10.70 -4.45
C ASP A 132 14.78 -10.96 -5.30
N ALA A 133 14.85 -11.94 -6.20
CA ALA A 133 13.73 -12.37 -7.02
C ALA A 133 12.99 -13.53 -6.34
N VAL A 134 11.68 -13.62 -6.54
CA VAL A 134 10.85 -14.69 -5.96
C VAL A 134 11.27 -16.09 -6.44
N ASN A 135 11.93 -16.18 -7.61
CA ASN A 135 12.43 -17.44 -8.20
C ASN A 135 11.34 -18.52 -8.41
N ASP A 136 10.15 -18.10 -8.84
CA ASP A 136 9.05 -18.99 -9.19
C ASP A 136 8.86 -19.10 -10.72
N ALA A 137 7.89 -19.92 -11.15
CA ALA A 137 7.58 -20.14 -12.55
C ALA A 137 7.04 -18.89 -13.28
N HIS A 138 6.67 -17.85 -12.56
CA HIS A 138 6.15 -16.58 -13.09
C HIS A 138 7.19 -15.47 -13.10
N THR A 139 8.37 -15.71 -12.53
CA THR A 139 9.46 -14.72 -12.48
C THR A 139 9.99 -14.44 -13.89
N ARG A 140 9.97 -13.18 -14.31
CA ARG A 140 10.47 -12.79 -15.63
C ARG A 140 11.97 -13.03 -15.75
N PRO A 141 12.48 -13.43 -16.93
CA PRO A 141 13.91 -13.68 -17.14
C PRO A 141 14.81 -12.52 -16.73
N SER A 142 14.36 -11.27 -16.94
CA SER A 142 15.12 -10.06 -16.52
C SER A 142 15.30 -9.99 -15.01
N HIS A 143 14.31 -10.41 -14.22
CA HIS A 143 14.41 -10.43 -12.76
C HIS A 143 15.31 -11.57 -12.27
N LEU A 144 15.27 -12.74 -12.93
CA LEU A 144 16.18 -13.84 -12.63
C LEU A 144 17.65 -13.46 -12.87
N LEU A 145 17.92 -12.68 -13.92
CA LEU A 145 19.27 -12.19 -14.22
C LEU A 145 19.78 -11.18 -13.18
N MET A 146 18.89 -10.53 -12.46
CA MET A 146 19.22 -9.56 -11.42
C MET A 146 19.35 -10.21 -10.04
N ASP A 147 18.82 -11.42 -9.87
CA ASP A 147 18.78 -12.12 -8.60
C ASP A 147 20.19 -12.25 -7.98
N GLY A 148 20.30 -11.96 -6.70
CA GLY A 148 21.56 -11.97 -5.95
C GLY A 148 22.53 -10.83 -6.25
N ARG A 149 22.25 -9.95 -7.23
CA ARG A 149 23.14 -8.81 -7.53
C ARG A 149 23.07 -7.77 -6.42
N VAL A 150 24.23 -7.19 -6.14
CA VAL A 150 24.40 -6.17 -5.10
C VAL A 150 24.68 -4.81 -5.74
N PHE A 151 24.01 -3.78 -5.28
CA PHE A 151 24.11 -2.41 -5.76
C PHE A 151 24.43 -1.47 -4.59
N PRO A 152 25.19 -0.39 -4.82
CA PRO A 152 25.30 0.67 -3.83
C PRO A 152 23.94 1.30 -3.53
N ALA A 153 23.68 1.65 -2.28
CA ALA A 153 22.41 2.26 -1.87
C ALA A 153 22.19 3.69 -2.43
N ASP A 154 23.23 4.29 -3.01
CA ASP A 154 23.21 5.62 -3.62
C ASP A 154 23.26 5.59 -5.16
N SER A 155 23.03 4.42 -5.77
CA SER A 155 23.02 4.23 -7.24
C SER A 155 21.66 4.46 -7.85
#